data_206dd2e7f90a374f0017868fa24e5c8f
#
_entry.id   206dd2e7f90a374f0017868fa24e5c8f
#
_cell.length_a   1.000
_cell.length_b   1.000
_cell.length_c   1.000
_cell.angle_alpha   90.00
_cell.angle_beta   90.00
_cell.angle_gamma   90.00
#
_symmetry.space_group_name_H-M   'P 1'
#
loop_
_entity.id
_entity.type
_entity.pdbx_description
1 polymer ?
#
loop_
_entity_poly.entity_id
_entity_poly.type
_entity_poly.pdbx_seq_one_letter_code
_entity_poly.pdbx_strand_id
1 'polypeptide(L)'
;MKYPLLFESNTKHLVWGTEEWAVSAVPGSESIIVNGVLKGRTLTEYIHHDPVTILGKSVAEKYDGKLPLLVKFIDAKQDLSIQVHPNDEMAQRVHGKMGKSEMWYVLKAEPGAYLYAGFKKNISREEYKQRVADGTITEVLARHEVSPGHVFYLPAGRVHAICGGIKLAEVQQSSDVTYRIFDYNRPGLDGKPRELHTELAAEAIDYEVVSEYRTMYSNKENRANLVIDSPYFTARVIDTQEVFHRDLIKYDSFVISMCLEGTCNIRIRETDSSIRMRAGESCFIPAAIANYDIEPLNGGVKLLDSFINSKKRSLTDMVTRFLHI
;
A
#
# COMPACT_ATOMS: atom_id res chain seq x y z
N MET A 1 18.64 -18.63 5.62
CA MET A 1 18.14 -19.28 4.40
C MET A 1 17.63 -18.21 3.45
N LYS A 2 17.99 -18.24 2.18
CA LYS A 2 17.71 -17.15 1.23
C LYS A 2 16.81 -17.67 0.10
N TYR A 3 15.50 -17.52 0.22
CA TYR A 3 14.55 -17.75 -0.87
C TYR A 3 13.33 -16.81 -0.70
N PRO A 4 12.64 -16.44 -1.79
CA PRO A 4 11.44 -15.63 -1.71
C PRO A 4 10.28 -16.41 -1.07
N LEU A 5 9.45 -15.72 -0.28
CA LEU A 5 8.36 -16.31 0.46
C LEU A 5 7.03 -16.07 -0.25
N LEU A 6 6.22 -17.11 -0.35
CA LEU A 6 4.81 -17.08 -0.79
C LEU A 6 3.91 -17.31 0.42
N PHE A 7 2.67 -16.81 0.34
CA PHE A 7 1.75 -16.82 1.46
C PHE A 7 0.42 -17.47 1.14
N GLU A 8 -0.27 -17.94 2.16
CA GLU A 8 -1.68 -18.32 2.06
C GLU A 8 -2.53 -17.10 1.76
N SER A 9 -3.66 -17.32 1.07
CA SER A 9 -4.67 -16.28 0.89
C SER A 9 -5.26 -15.86 2.24
N ASN A 10 -5.28 -14.54 2.47
CA ASN A 10 -5.88 -13.92 3.65
C ASN A 10 -6.96 -12.93 3.20
N THR A 11 -8.05 -13.48 2.68
CA THR A 11 -9.16 -12.71 2.14
C THR A 11 -10.17 -12.36 3.23
N LYS A 12 -10.48 -11.08 3.33
CA LYS A 12 -11.53 -10.52 4.20
C LYS A 12 -12.74 -10.14 3.35
N HIS A 13 -13.90 -10.68 3.71
CA HIS A 13 -15.18 -10.33 3.10
C HIS A 13 -15.83 -9.19 3.88
N LEU A 14 -16.12 -8.10 3.17
CA LEU A 14 -16.63 -6.85 3.75
C LEU A 14 -17.93 -6.44 3.05
N VAL A 15 -18.69 -5.52 3.65
CA VAL A 15 -19.99 -5.09 3.10
C VAL A 15 -19.89 -4.49 1.69
N TRP A 16 -18.73 -4.04 1.26
CA TRP A 16 -18.49 -3.38 -0.01
C TRP A 16 -17.69 -4.25 -1.01
N GLY A 17 -17.19 -5.43 -0.61
CA GLY A 17 -16.37 -6.29 -1.46
C GLY A 17 -15.35 -7.11 -0.68
N THR A 18 -14.13 -7.23 -1.19
CA THR A 18 -13.08 -8.04 -0.57
C THR A 18 -11.74 -7.32 -0.48
N GLU A 19 -10.99 -7.61 0.60
CA GLU A 19 -9.57 -7.31 0.75
C GLU A 19 -8.78 -8.60 0.87
N GLU A 20 -7.85 -8.83 -0.04
CA GLU A 20 -6.80 -9.83 0.12
C GLU A 20 -5.59 -9.16 0.76
N TRP A 21 -5.28 -9.50 2.02
CA TRP A 21 -4.08 -9.02 2.72
C TRP A 21 -2.88 -9.86 2.30
N ALA A 22 -2.31 -9.50 1.15
CA ALA A 22 -1.35 -10.32 0.43
C ALA A 22 -0.01 -10.49 1.14
N VAL A 23 0.49 -9.43 1.84
CA VAL A 23 1.64 -9.52 2.75
C VAL A 23 1.34 -8.67 3.98
N SER A 24 1.24 -9.30 5.14
CA SER A 24 0.86 -8.69 6.41
C SER A 24 1.68 -9.24 7.58
N ALA A 25 2.07 -8.35 8.49
CA ALA A 25 2.57 -8.66 9.82
C ALA A 25 1.69 -8.02 10.91
N VAL A 26 0.46 -7.63 10.57
CA VAL A 26 -0.49 -7.05 11.53
C VAL A 26 -0.99 -8.16 12.46
N PRO A 27 -0.92 -7.96 13.81
CA PRO A 27 -1.35 -8.98 14.78
C PRO A 27 -2.76 -9.49 14.52
N GLY A 28 -2.91 -10.82 14.51
CA GLY A 28 -4.18 -11.51 14.19
C GLY A 28 -4.52 -11.56 12.71
N SER A 29 -3.65 -11.06 11.83
CA SER A 29 -3.80 -11.10 10.37
C SER A 29 -2.45 -11.28 9.67
N GLU A 30 -1.51 -11.96 10.33
CA GLU A 30 -0.18 -12.24 9.81
C GLU A 30 -0.25 -13.19 8.61
N SER A 31 0.58 -12.95 7.61
CA SER A 31 0.72 -13.86 6.47
C SER A 31 1.40 -15.16 6.88
N ILE A 32 0.82 -16.30 6.48
CA ILE A 32 1.33 -17.65 6.72
C ILE A 32 2.13 -18.09 5.49
N ILE A 33 3.37 -18.51 5.68
CA ILE A 33 4.29 -18.94 4.63
C ILE A 33 3.87 -20.31 4.10
N VAL A 34 3.79 -20.47 2.77
CA VAL A 34 3.35 -21.74 2.13
C VAL A 34 4.47 -22.55 1.49
N ASN A 35 5.69 -21.97 1.35
CA ASN A 35 6.77 -22.61 0.62
C ASN A 35 8.05 -22.81 1.47
N GLY A 36 8.88 -23.72 1.02
CA GLY A 36 10.19 -24.01 1.64
C GLY A 36 10.09 -24.55 3.05
N VAL A 37 11.19 -24.47 3.77
CA VAL A 37 11.32 -25.02 5.15
C VAL A 37 10.59 -24.19 6.20
N LEU A 38 10.15 -22.98 5.85
CA LEU A 38 9.39 -22.09 6.74
C LEU A 38 7.86 -22.27 6.59
N LYS A 39 7.41 -23.21 5.76
CA LYS A 39 6.00 -23.49 5.55
C LYS A 39 5.25 -23.68 6.88
N GLY A 40 4.12 -22.97 7.02
CA GLY A 40 3.25 -22.98 8.20
C GLY A 40 3.66 -21.98 9.29
N ARG A 41 4.80 -21.29 9.16
CA ARG A 41 5.17 -20.20 10.08
C ARG A 41 4.57 -18.89 9.61
N THR A 42 4.36 -17.97 10.55
CA THR A 42 3.97 -16.60 10.21
C THR A 42 5.18 -15.78 9.73
N LEU A 43 4.91 -14.76 8.91
CA LEU A 43 5.93 -13.81 8.49
C LEU A 43 6.55 -13.07 9.70
N THR A 44 5.74 -12.78 10.71
CA THR A 44 6.18 -12.14 11.95
C THR A 44 7.19 -12.98 12.71
N GLU A 45 6.91 -14.28 12.90
CA GLU A 45 7.87 -15.22 13.53
C GLU A 45 9.19 -15.29 12.77
N TYR A 46 9.12 -15.33 11.43
CA TYR A 46 10.33 -15.35 10.61
C TYR A 46 11.15 -14.08 10.77
N ILE A 47 10.51 -12.91 10.73
CA ILE A 47 11.20 -11.63 10.91
C ILE A 47 11.84 -11.53 12.29
N HIS A 48 11.16 -11.91 13.35
CA HIS A 48 11.69 -11.87 14.71
C HIS A 48 12.94 -12.71 14.93
N HIS A 49 13.13 -13.77 14.13
CA HIS A 49 14.31 -14.63 14.23
C HIS A 49 15.61 -13.91 13.85
N ASP A 50 15.58 -13.08 12.79
CA ASP A 50 16.74 -12.31 12.33
C ASP A 50 16.29 -11.08 11.53
N PRO A 51 15.78 -10.02 12.22
CA PRO A 51 15.22 -8.86 11.55
C PRO A 51 16.23 -8.11 10.68
N VAL A 52 17.51 -8.13 11.02
CA VAL A 52 18.57 -7.45 10.25
C VAL A 52 18.79 -8.10 8.90
N THR A 53 18.91 -9.41 8.85
CA THR A 53 19.09 -10.16 7.60
C THR A 53 17.83 -10.15 6.74
N ILE A 54 16.66 -10.10 7.36
CA ILE A 54 15.37 -10.22 6.66
C ILE A 54 14.86 -8.87 6.17
N LEU A 55 14.89 -7.84 7.01
CA LEU A 55 14.37 -6.50 6.66
C LEU A 55 15.44 -5.57 6.07
N GLY A 56 16.72 -5.83 6.35
CA GLY A 56 17.83 -4.90 6.17
C GLY A 56 18.13 -4.13 7.47
N LYS A 57 19.42 -3.84 7.71
CA LYS A 57 19.88 -3.24 8.97
C LYS A 57 19.16 -1.93 9.28
N SER A 58 19.16 -0.99 8.34
CA SER A 58 18.56 0.33 8.52
C SER A 58 17.05 0.26 8.75
N VAL A 59 16.37 -0.68 8.11
CA VAL A 59 14.92 -0.90 8.28
C VAL A 59 14.65 -1.52 9.65
N ALA A 60 15.41 -2.55 10.03
CA ALA A 60 15.25 -3.21 11.33
C ALA A 60 15.47 -2.23 12.50
N GLU A 61 16.49 -1.37 12.41
CA GLU A 61 16.77 -0.34 13.43
C GLU A 61 15.64 0.71 13.49
N LYS A 62 15.18 1.21 12.34
CA LYS A 62 14.15 2.26 12.27
C LYS A 62 12.78 1.80 12.77
N TYR A 63 12.41 0.54 12.53
CA TYR A 63 11.08 0.00 12.81
C TYR A 63 11.07 -1.06 13.92
N ASP A 64 12.10 -1.09 14.77
CA ASP A 64 12.19 -2.00 15.92
C ASP A 64 11.98 -3.47 15.53
N GLY A 65 12.60 -3.89 14.42
CA GLY A 65 12.50 -5.26 13.89
C GLY A 65 11.12 -5.65 13.36
N LYS A 66 10.22 -4.69 13.11
CA LYS A 66 8.87 -4.93 12.60
C LYS A 66 8.76 -4.62 11.12
N LEU A 67 7.94 -5.38 10.40
CA LEU A 67 7.62 -5.07 9.00
C LEU A 67 6.81 -3.78 8.92
N PRO A 68 7.31 -2.72 8.24
CA PRO A 68 6.64 -1.43 8.22
C PRO A 68 5.55 -1.30 7.15
N LEU A 69 5.34 -2.32 6.32
CA LEU A 69 4.39 -2.30 5.21
C LEU A 69 3.31 -3.39 5.35
N LEU A 70 2.15 -3.06 4.83
CA LEU A 70 1.04 -3.96 4.52
C LEU A 70 0.66 -3.75 3.06
N VAL A 71 0.51 -4.84 2.29
CA VAL A 71 0.04 -4.76 0.91
C VAL A 71 -1.21 -5.59 0.70
N LYS A 72 -2.12 -5.09 -0.13
CA LYS A 72 -3.42 -5.70 -0.36
C LYS A 72 -3.81 -5.66 -1.83
N PHE A 73 -4.66 -6.61 -2.22
CA PHE A 73 -5.53 -6.46 -3.38
C PHE A 73 -6.95 -6.17 -2.89
N ILE A 74 -7.56 -5.12 -3.43
CA ILE A 74 -8.92 -4.69 -3.06
C ILE A 74 -9.82 -4.84 -4.29
N ASP A 75 -10.96 -5.51 -4.12
CA ASP A 75 -12.01 -5.63 -5.13
C ASP A 75 -13.30 -4.98 -4.58
N ALA A 76 -13.53 -3.72 -4.95
CA ALA A 76 -14.66 -2.93 -4.53
C ALA A 76 -15.87 -3.20 -5.42
N LYS A 77 -16.89 -3.87 -4.87
CA LYS A 77 -18.18 -4.09 -5.52
C LYS A 77 -19.16 -2.96 -5.26
N GLN A 78 -18.97 -2.26 -4.15
CA GLN A 78 -19.70 -1.07 -3.74
C GLN A 78 -18.72 -0.04 -3.20
N ASP A 79 -19.18 1.17 -2.99
CA ASP A 79 -18.35 2.25 -2.43
C ASP A 79 -17.87 1.89 -1.03
N LEU A 80 -16.58 2.05 -0.78
CA LEU A 80 -16.03 2.03 0.57
C LEU A 80 -16.47 3.29 1.31
N SER A 81 -16.43 3.27 2.65
CA SER A 81 -16.65 4.47 3.44
C SER A 81 -15.68 5.58 3.05
N ILE A 82 -16.14 6.81 3.07
CA ILE A 82 -15.27 7.97 3.04
C ILE A 82 -14.49 7.97 4.36
N GLN A 83 -13.17 8.09 4.27
CA GLN A 83 -12.27 7.90 5.41
C GLN A 83 -11.03 8.78 5.30
N VAL A 84 -10.33 8.89 6.43
CA VAL A 84 -9.01 9.49 6.54
C VAL A 84 -8.16 8.69 7.51
N HIS A 85 -6.85 8.72 7.35
CA HIS A 85 -5.91 8.05 8.22
C HIS A 85 -5.03 9.08 8.96
N PRO A 86 -4.70 8.81 10.25
CA PRO A 86 -3.81 9.67 11.01
C PRO A 86 -2.35 9.54 10.53
N ASN A 87 -1.55 10.57 10.76
CA ASN A 87 -0.10 10.51 10.67
C ASN A 87 0.50 9.71 11.85
N ASP A 88 1.84 9.47 11.82
CA ASP A 88 2.52 8.68 12.83
C ASP A 88 2.36 9.29 14.23
N GLU A 89 2.45 10.62 14.38
CA GLU A 89 2.32 11.30 15.66
C GLU A 89 0.95 11.09 16.31
N MET A 90 -0.12 11.32 15.53
CA MET A 90 -1.49 11.13 16.01
C MET A 90 -1.81 9.66 16.26
N ALA A 91 -1.39 8.76 15.36
CA ALA A 91 -1.62 7.33 15.51
C ALA A 91 -0.92 6.77 16.75
N GLN A 92 0.32 7.21 17.02
CA GLN A 92 1.06 6.81 18.20
C GLN A 92 0.39 7.35 19.49
N ARG A 93 -0.01 8.63 19.48
CA ARG A 93 -0.64 9.27 20.65
C ARG A 93 -1.98 8.64 21.01
N VAL A 94 -2.81 8.33 20.02
CA VAL A 94 -4.20 7.88 20.24
C VAL A 94 -4.30 6.36 20.34
N HIS A 95 -3.49 5.62 19.57
CA HIS A 95 -3.65 4.17 19.38
C HIS A 95 -2.40 3.35 19.70
N GLY A 96 -1.22 3.97 19.93
CA GLY A 96 0.05 3.26 20.07
C GLY A 96 0.47 2.54 18.78
N LYS A 97 0.03 3.03 17.62
CA LYS A 97 0.24 2.40 16.30
C LYS A 97 0.96 3.36 15.34
N MET A 98 1.37 2.84 14.19
CA MET A 98 1.88 3.64 13.08
C MET A 98 0.75 4.43 12.41
N GLY A 99 1.09 5.55 11.79
CA GLY A 99 0.23 6.24 10.85
C GLY A 99 -0.07 5.40 9.60
N LYS A 100 -0.86 5.94 8.68
CA LYS A 100 -1.27 5.20 7.50
C LYS A 100 -1.25 6.09 6.25
N SER A 101 -0.06 6.26 5.68
CA SER A 101 0.09 6.73 4.31
C SER A 101 0.05 5.54 3.37
N GLU A 102 -0.61 5.69 2.22
CA GLU A 102 -0.85 4.59 1.29
C GLU A 102 -0.74 5.05 -0.16
N MET A 103 -0.64 4.09 -1.06
CA MET A 103 -0.80 4.30 -2.50
C MET A 103 -1.71 3.24 -3.10
N TRP A 104 -2.43 3.63 -4.13
CA TRP A 104 -3.26 2.75 -4.95
C TRP A 104 -2.75 2.67 -6.37
N TYR A 105 -2.69 1.45 -6.90
CA TYR A 105 -2.49 1.16 -8.32
C TYR A 105 -3.75 0.49 -8.87
N VAL A 106 -4.45 1.14 -9.78
CA VAL A 106 -5.71 0.63 -10.36
C VAL A 106 -5.40 -0.51 -11.32
N LEU A 107 -5.94 -1.70 -11.04
CA LEU A 107 -5.81 -2.91 -11.86
C LEU A 107 -6.94 -3.03 -12.88
N LYS A 108 -8.18 -2.74 -12.43
CA LYS A 108 -9.38 -2.78 -13.25
C LYS A 108 -10.34 -1.67 -12.79
N ALA A 109 -11.03 -1.07 -13.76
CA ALA A 109 -12.10 -0.15 -13.51
C ALA A 109 -13.25 -0.44 -14.49
N GLU A 110 -14.47 -0.48 -13.99
CA GLU A 110 -15.67 -0.52 -14.82
C GLU A 110 -15.89 0.83 -15.51
N PRO A 111 -16.61 0.91 -16.64
CA PRO A 111 -16.90 2.17 -17.30
C PRO A 111 -17.54 3.18 -16.35
N GLY A 112 -16.96 4.38 -16.22
CA GLY A 112 -17.42 5.43 -15.31
C GLY A 112 -17.06 5.24 -13.84
N ALA A 113 -16.31 4.20 -13.47
CA ALA A 113 -15.82 4.00 -12.11
C ALA A 113 -14.92 5.15 -11.69
N TYR A 114 -15.01 5.53 -10.42
CA TYR A 114 -14.29 6.67 -9.86
C TYR A 114 -13.91 6.42 -8.41
N LEU A 115 -13.01 7.25 -7.91
CA LEU A 115 -12.64 7.31 -6.50
C LEU A 115 -12.67 8.77 -6.02
N TYR A 116 -12.69 8.95 -4.71
CA TYR A 116 -12.44 10.24 -4.09
C TYR A 116 -11.02 10.31 -3.54
N ALA A 117 -10.32 11.42 -3.80
CA ALA A 117 -9.01 11.72 -3.21
C ALA A 117 -8.91 13.24 -3.01
N GLY A 118 -8.94 13.66 -1.73
CA GLY A 118 -8.86 15.06 -1.32
C GLY A 118 -10.13 15.87 -1.55
N PHE A 119 -10.02 17.17 -1.31
CA PHE A 119 -11.10 18.15 -1.50
C PHE A 119 -10.97 18.84 -2.85
N LYS A 120 -12.12 19.18 -3.49
CA LYS A 120 -12.15 19.96 -4.73
C LYS A 120 -12.15 21.48 -4.50
N LYS A 121 -12.35 21.91 -3.25
CA LYS A 121 -12.32 23.30 -2.80
C LYS A 121 -11.87 23.36 -1.34
N ASN A 122 -11.32 24.49 -0.95
CA ASN A 122 -11.00 24.72 0.46
C ASN A 122 -12.28 24.73 1.31
N ILE A 123 -12.24 24.02 2.42
CA ILE A 123 -13.29 24.02 3.44
C ILE A 123 -12.66 24.20 4.81
N SER A 124 -13.44 24.75 5.76
CA SER A 124 -13.01 24.81 7.15
C SER A 124 -13.35 23.51 7.89
N ARG A 125 -12.75 23.35 9.07
CA ARG A 125 -13.08 22.25 9.98
C ARG A 125 -14.55 22.26 10.40
N GLU A 126 -15.14 23.43 10.56
CA GLU A 126 -16.56 23.63 10.88
C GLU A 126 -17.43 23.22 9.69
N GLU A 127 -17.11 23.65 8.46
CA GLU A 127 -17.82 23.22 7.24
C GLU A 127 -17.74 21.70 7.08
N TYR A 128 -16.58 21.08 7.33
CA TYR A 128 -16.44 19.63 7.31
C TYR A 128 -17.44 18.95 8.27
N LYS A 129 -17.47 19.36 9.55
CA LYS A 129 -18.37 18.78 10.55
C LYS A 129 -19.85 18.96 10.18
N GLN A 130 -20.20 20.12 9.69
CA GLN A 130 -21.58 20.39 9.24
C GLN A 130 -21.96 19.47 8.07
N ARG A 131 -21.08 19.32 7.07
CA ARG A 131 -21.34 18.45 5.92
C ARG A 131 -21.43 16.97 6.27
N VAL A 132 -20.67 16.52 7.26
CA VAL A 132 -20.80 15.15 7.79
C VAL A 132 -22.16 14.98 8.46
N ALA A 133 -22.58 15.94 9.30
CA ALA A 133 -23.88 15.90 9.97
C ALA A 133 -25.06 15.93 8.98
N ASP A 134 -24.95 16.71 7.91
CA ASP A 134 -25.98 16.85 6.88
C ASP A 134 -25.92 15.72 5.81
N GLY A 135 -24.90 14.85 5.85
CA GLY A 135 -24.70 13.80 4.84
C GLY A 135 -24.26 14.33 3.47
N THR A 136 -23.74 15.55 3.39
CA THR A 136 -23.37 16.23 2.13
C THR A 136 -21.85 16.30 1.88
N ILE A 137 -21.05 15.55 2.63
CA ILE A 137 -19.57 15.59 2.55
C ILE A 137 -19.06 15.28 1.14
N THR A 138 -19.71 14.41 0.38
CA THR A 138 -19.33 14.05 -0.99
C THR A 138 -19.36 15.24 -1.95
N GLU A 139 -20.16 16.27 -1.67
CA GLU A 139 -20.26 17.45 -2.53
C GLU A 139 -19.00 18.32 -2.54
N VAL A 140 -18.10 18.13 -1.59
CA VAL A 140 -16.83 18.90 -1.50
C VAL A 140 -15.61 18.07 -1.80
N LEU A 141 -15.74 16.74 -2.01
CA LEU A 141 -14.64 15.87 -2.36
C LEU A 141 -14.28 15.95 -3.85
N ALA A 142 -13.00 15.78 -4.14
CA ALA A 142 -12.50 15.67 -5.50
C ALA A 142 -12.77 14.25 -6.03
N ARG A 143 -13.60 14.15 -7.06
CA ARG A 143 -13.94 12.90 -7.76
C ARG A 143 -13.01 12.70 -8.95
N HIS A 144 -12.41 11.50 -9.05
CA HIS A 144 -11.49 11.15 -10.11
C HIS A 144 -11.97 9.90 -10.83
N GLU A 145 -12.29 10.02 -12.11
CA GLU A 145 -12.53 8.84 -12.95
C GLU A 145 -11.20 8.09 -13.15
N VAL A 146 -11.27 6.77 -13.07
CA VAL A 146 -10.09 5.94 -13.09
C VAL A 146 -10.07 4.93 -14.24
N SER A 147 -8.86 4.57 -14.63
CA SER A 147 -8.56 3.52 -15.60
C SER A 147 -7.40 2.67 -15.10
N PRO A 148 -7.25 1.43 -15.60
CA PRO A 148 -6.08 0.61 -15.28
C PRO A 148 -4.77 1.36 -15.48
N GLY A 149 -3.83 1.21 -14.53
CA GLY A 149 -2.55 1.90 -14.52
C GLY A 149 -2.58 3.29 -13.84
N HIS A 150 -3.74 3.84 -13.49
CA HIS A 150 -3.78 5.05 -12.69
C HIS A 150 -3.25 4.80 -11.28
N VAL A 151 -2.52 5.77 -10.75
CA VAL A 151 -1.91 5.72 -9.42
C VAL A 151 -2.32 6.94 -8.61
N PHE A 152 -2.58 6.72 -7.31
CA PHE A 152 -2.83 7.78 -6.34
C PHE A 152 -1.97 7.55 -5.12
N TYR A 153 -1.26 8.58 -4.69
CA TYR A 153 -0.60 8.62 -3.39
C TYR A 153 -1.49 9.36 -2.40
N LEU A 154 -1.78 8.71 -1.30
CA LEU A 154 -2.67 9.17 -0.24
C LEU A 154 -1.84 9.33 1.05
N PRO A 155 -1.18 10.48 1.25
CA PRO A 155 -0.52 10.74 2.51
C PRO A 155 -1.54 10.73 3.64
N ALA A 156 -1.11 10.39 4.85
CA ALA A 156 -1.93 10.57 6.04
C ALA A 156 -2.56 11.97 6.06
N GLY A 157 -3.81 12.08 6.49
CA GLY A 157 -4.59 13.32 6.42
C GLY A 157 -5.42 13.50 5.15
N ARG A 158 -5.15 12.77 4.07
CA ARG A 158 -5.94 12.88 2.83
C ARG A 158 -7.24 12.12 2.93
N VAL A 159 -8.37 12.83 2.82
CA VAL A 159 -9.71 12.21 2.74
C VAL A 159 -9.82 11.45 1.42
N HIS A 160 -10.32 10.20 1.47
CA HIS A 160 -10.42 9.35 0.28
C HIS A 160 -11.51 8.29 0.41
N ALA A 161 -11.91 7.72 -0.72
CA ALA A 161 -12.73 6.52 -0.80
C ALA A 161 -12.56 5.84 -2.17
N ILE A 162 -12.46 4.52 -2.18
CA ILE A 162 -12.59 3.69 -3.39
C ILE A 162 -14.09 3.50 -3.63
N CYS A 163 -14.56 3.77 -4.85
CA CYS A 163 -15.95 3.52 -5.22
C CYS A 163 -16.11 2.19 -5.96
N GLY A 164 -17.34 1.74 -6.08
CA GLY A 164 -17.66 0.44 -6.68
C GLY A 164 -17.16 0.29 -8.12
N GLY A 165 -16.89 -0.95 -8.54
CA GLY A 165 -16.39 -1.27 -9.89
C GLY A 165 -14.87 -1.13 -10.05
N ILE A 166 -14.11 -0.99 -8.95
CA ILE A 166 -12.65 -0.84 -8.98
C ILE A 166 -11.97 -2.04 -8.34
N LYS A 167 -10.96 -2.57 -9.03
CA LYS A 167 -9.97 -3.48 -8.43
C LYS A 167 -8.61 -2.81 -8.44
N LEU A 168 -7.91 -2.81 -7.31
CA LEU A 168 -6.61 -2.15 -7.17
C LEU A 168 -5.64 -2.91 -6.26
N ALA A 169 -4.36 -2.61 -6.41
CA ALA A 169 -3.31 -2.98 -5.47
C ALA A 169 -3.03 -1.79 -4.55
N GLU A 170 -2.98 -2.05 -3.26
CA GLU A 170 -2.69 -1.07 -2.21
C GLU A 170 -1.37 -1.40 -1.52
N VAL A 171 -0.50 -0.39 -1.40
CA VAL A 171 0.71 -0.44 -0.57
C VAL A 171 0.58 0.63 0.50
N GLN A 172 0.68 0.26 1.77
CA GLN A 172 0.49 1.16 2.90
C GLN A 172 1.50 0.90 4.03
N GLN A 173 1.61 1.86 4.96
CA GLN A 173 2.24 1.61 6.25
C GLN A 173 1.48 0.48 6.97
N SER A 174 2.19 -0.30 7.82
CA SER A 174 1.61 -1.43 8.56
C SER A 174 0.70 -0.95 9.69
N SER A 175 -0.48 -0.43 9.33
CA SER A 175 -1.49 0.12 10.22
C SER A 175 -2.89 -0.24 9.75
N ASP A 176 -3.78 -0.50 10.70
CA ASP A 176 -5.21 -0.75 10.49
C ASP A 176 -6.09 0.42 10.96
N VAL A 177 -5.48 1.55 11.36
CA VAL A 177 -6.20 2.70 11.90
C VAL A 177 -6.92 3.45 10.78
N THR A 178 -8.25 3.53 10.91
CA THR A 178 -9.12 4.21 9.96
C THR A 178 -10.14 5.08 10.69
N TYR A 179 -10.18 6.36 10.37
CA TYR A 179 -11.25 7.25 10.82
C TYR A 179 -12.31 7.35 9.73
N ARG A 180 -13.45 6.69 9.97
CA ARG A 180 -14.59 6.69 9.07
C ARG A 180 -15.37 8.00 9.20
N ILE A 181 -15.52 8.68 8.07
CA ILE A 181 -16.18 10.00 7.98
C ILE A 181 -17.66 9.83 7.61
N PHE A 182 -17.92 9.01 6.60
CA PHE A 182 -19.27 8.77 6.08
C PHE A 182 -19.37 7.37 5.48
N ASP A 183 -20.48 6.67 5.71
CA ASP A 183 -20.68 5.29 5.27
C ASP A 183 -22.02 5.06 4.59
N TYR A 184 -22.58 6.10 3.97
CA TYR A 184 -23.82 6.03 3.19
C TYR A 184 -25.03 5.52 3.99
N ASN A 185 -25.00 5.61 5.30
CA ASN A 185 -26.01 5.08 6.25
C ASN A 185 -26.34 3.59 6.06
N ARG A 186 -25.41 2.81 5.47
CA ARG A 186 -25.61 1.37 5.25
C ARG A 186 -25.29 0.56 6.51
N PRO A 187 -25.97 -0.59 6.71
CA PRO A 187 -25.63 -1.49 7.78
C PRO A 187 -24.28 -2.19 7.53
N GLY A 188 -23.54 -2.46 8.60
CA GLY A 188 -22.41 -3.37 8.62
C GLY A 188 -22.84 -4.83 8.47
N LEU A 189 -21.85 -5.77 8.51
CA LEU A 189 -22.14 -7.22 8.45
C LEU A 189 -22.99 -7.72 9.63
N ASP A 190 -22.97 -7.02 10.74
CA ASP A 190 -23.77 -7.29 11.94
C ASP A 190 -25.17 -6.66 11.89
N GLY A 191 -25.55 -6.01 10.79
CA GLY A 191 -26.80 -5.31 10.59
C GLY A 191 -26.91 -3.95 11.25
N LYS A 192 -25.84 -3.46 11.93
CA LYS A 192 -25.80 -2.14 12.58
C LYS A 192 -24.98 -1.15 11.75
N PRO A 193 -25.28 0.17 11.81
CA PRO A 193 -24.41 1.18 11.23
C PRO A 193 -22.99 1.09 11.81
N ARG A 194 -21.98 1.22 10.94
CA ARG A 194 -20.59 1.26 11.39
C ARG A 194 -20.30 2.61 12.07
N GLU A 195 -19.46 2.57 13.10
CA GLU A 195 -19.08 3.79 13.84
C GLU A 195 -18.43 4.83 12.94
N LEU A 196 -18.79 6.10 13.14
CA LEU A 196 -18.16 7.26 12.51
C LEU A 196 -17.24 7.95 13.52
N HIS A 197 -16.10 8.46 13.02
CA HIS A 197 -15.03 9.03 13.85
C HIS A 197 -14.87 10.53 13.56
N THR A 198 -15.98 11.31 13.56
CA THR A 198 -16.03 12.69 13.06
C THR A 198 -14.98 13.60 13.70
N GLU A 199 -14.79 13.54 15.03
CA GLU A 199 -13.85 14.42 15.73
C GLU A 199 -12.39 14.04 15.46
N LEU A 200 -12.06 12.74 15.52
CA LEU A 200 -10.72 12.24 15.21
C LEU A 200 -10.36 12.49 13.75
N ALA A 201 -11.32 12.30 12.85
CA ALA A 201 -11.13 12.62 11.44
C ALA A 201 -10.89 14.13 11.24
N ALA A 202 -11.65 14.99 11.91
CA ALA A 202 -11.49 16.45 11.84
C ALA A 202 -10.10 16.91 12.30
N GLU A 203 -9.46 16.18 13.24
CA GLU A 203 -8.09 16.44 13.67
C GLU A 203 -7.06 15.91 12.67
N ALA A 204 -7.32 14.74 12.07
CA ALA A 204 -6.40 14.08 11.16
C ALA A 204 -6.36 14.71 9.77
N ILE A 205 -7.46 15.33 9.31
CA ILE A 205 -7.63 15.83 7.94
C ILE A 205 -6.63 16.94 7.62
N ASP A 206 -5.95 16.76 6.48
CA ASP A 206 -5.30 17.83 5.74
C ASP A 206 -6.33 18.49 4.81
N TYR A 207 -6.71 19.74 5.12
CA TYR A 207 -7.72 20.51 4.38
C TYR A 207 -7.16 21.19 3.13
N GLU A 208 -5.86 21.05 2.86
CA GLU A 208 -5.22 21.65 1.70
C GLU A 208 -5.70 21.01 0.40
N VAL A 209 -6.03 21.87 -0.57
CA VAL A 209 -6.38 21.45 -1.93
C VAL A 209 -5.13 21.47 -2.80
N VAL A 210 -4.81 20.34 -3.41
CA VAL A 210 -3.68 20.25 -4.34
C VAL A 210 -4.19 20.28 -5.79
N SER A 211 -3.33 20.72 -6.70
CA SER A 211 -3.69 20.88 -8.12
C SER A 211 -3.86 19.55 -8.85
N GLU A 212 -3.16 18.51 -8.42
CA GLU A 212 -3.22 17.18 -9.03
C GLU A 212 -3.12 16.10 -7.94
N TYR A 213 -4.10 15.23 -7.90
CA TYR A 213 -4.15 14.11 -6.94
C TYR A 213 -3.63 12.80 -7.54
N ARG A 214 -3.70 12.65 -8.87
CA ARG A 214 -3.19 11.48 -9.56
C ARG A 214 -1.67 11.56 -9.68
N THR A 215 -1.00 10.48 -9.31
CA THR A 215 0.45 10.38 -9.46
C THR A 215 0.81 10.02 -10.90
N MET A 216 1.54 10.90 -11.56
CA MET A 216 2.07 10.66 -12.89
C MET A 216 3.40 9.92 -12.80
N TYR A 217 3.61 8.88 -13.60
CA TYR A 217 4.85 8.12 -13.65
C TYR A 217 5.18 7.70 -15.09
N SER A 218 6.44 7.35 -15.33
CA SER A 218 6.88 6.78 -16.62
C SER A 218 6.50 5.30 -16.66
N ASN A 219 5.86 4.85 -17.73
CA ASN A 219 5.54 3.44 -17.96
C ASN A 219 6.35 2.90 -19.15
N LYS A 220 7.68 2.82 -18.98
CA LYS A 220 8.60 2.27 -19.99
C LYS A 220 8.77 0.78 -19.76
N GLU A 221 8.64 0.00 -20.82
CA GLU A 221 8.92 -1.44 -20.80
C GLU A 221 10.39 -1.72 -20.44
N ASN A 222 10.63 -2.88 -19.86
CA ASN A 222 11.95 -3.38 -19.46
C ASN A 222 12.70 -2.39 -18.52
N ARG A 223 11.95 -1.72 -17.63
CA ARG A 223 12.48 -0.81 -16.60
C ARG A 223 11.72 -0.91 -15.30
N ALA A 224 12.44 -0.67 -14.20
CA ALA A 224 11.81 -0.45 -12.89
C ALA A 224 11.40 1.03 -12.78
N ASN A 225 10.21 1.37 -13.28
CA ASN A 225 9.69 2.71 -13.30
C ASN A 225 9.33 3.18 -11.88
N LEU A 226 9.88 4.30 -11.45
CA LEU A 226 9.55 4.90 -10.16
C LEU A 226 8.10 5.41 -10.21
N VAL A 227 7.28 4.96 -9.27
CA VAL A 227 5.88 5.36 -9.12
C VAL A 227 5.72 6.27 -7.91
N ILE A 228 6.19 5.81 -6.76
CA ILE A 228 6.16 6.56 -5.50
C ILE A 228 7.54 6.53 -4.87
N ASP A 229 7.92 7.67 -4.31
CA ASP A 229 9.11 7.83 -3.50
C ASP A 229 8.77 8.68 -2.27
N SER A 230 8.13 8.08 -1.28
CA SER A 230 7.67 8.74 -0.04
C SER A 230 8.65 8.54 1.12
N PRO A 231 8.48 9.22 2.26
CA PRO A 231 9.24 8.98 3.48
C PRO A 231 9.03 7.57 4.08
N TYR A 232 7.95 6.90 3.69
CA TYR A 232 7.50 5.64 4.27
C TYR A 232 7.84 4.43 3.41
N PHE A 233 7.79 4.59 2.08
CA PHE A 233 8.13 3.53 1.13
C PHE A 233 8.42 4.07 -0.26
N THR A 234 9.14 3.30 -1.03
CA THR A 234 9.34 3.49 -2.47
C THR A 234 8.60 2.38 -3.21
N ALA A 235 7.85 2.74 -4.26
CA ALA A 235 7.19 1.79 -5.14
C ALA A 235 7.66 1.95 -6.58
N ARG A 236 7.83 0.82 -7.29
CA ARG A 236 8.23 0.76 -8.69
C ARG A 236 7.37 -0.22 -9.45
N VAL A 237 6.93 0.16 -10.64
CA VAL A 237 6.31 -0.76 -11.62
C VAL A 237 7.37 -1.28 -12.57
N ILE A 238 7.37 -2.59 -12.76
CA ILE A 238 8.21 -3.31 -13.71
C ILE A 238 7.25 -3.97 -14.70
N ASP A 239 7.33 -3.57 -15.97
CA ASP A 239 6.60 -4.16 -17.08
C ASP A 239 7.64 -4.73 -18.03
N THR A 240 7.70 -6.06 -18.21
CA THR A 240 8.76 -6.70 -18.98
C THR A 240 8.28 -7.96 -19.68
N GLN A 241 8.79 -8.15 -20.89
CA GLN A 241 8.62 -9.37 -21.69
C GLN A 241 9.92 -10.21 -21.73
N GLU A 242 11.00 -9.65 -21.21
CA GLU A 242 12.33 -10.27 -21.18
C GLU A 242 12.76 -10.50 -19.75
N VAL A 243 13.81 -11.33 -19.55
CA VAL A 243 14.43 -11.53 -18.25
C VAL A 243 14.93 -10.19 -17.72
N PHE A 244 14.40 -9.78 -16.58
CA PHE A 244 14.72 -8.52 -15.95
C PHE A 244 15.55 -8.73 -14.69
N HIS A 245 16.76 -8.18 -14.71
CA HIS A 245 17.72 -8.32 -13.62
C HIS A 245 17.46 -7.24 -12.54
N ARG A 246 17.28 -7.69 -11.30
CA ARG A 246 17.15 -6.82 -10.13
C ARG A 246 18.44 -6.81 -9.32
N ASP A 247 18.99 -5.60 -9.16
CA ASP A 247 20.08 -5.31 -8.22
C ASP A 247 19.60 -4.30 -7.19
N LEU A 248 19.47 -4.73 -5.96
CA LEU A 248 18.94 -3.96 -4.84
C LEU A 248 19.97 -3.76 -3.70
N ILE A 249 21.21 -4.15 -3.89
CA ILE A 249 22.29 -4.06 -2.88
C ILE A 249 22.34 -2.67 -2.22
N LYS A 250 22.11 -1.63 -2.99
CA LYS A 250 22.20 -0.24 -2.51
C LYS A 250 21.07 0.17 -1.56
N TYR A 251 19.94 -0.56 -1.49
CA TYR A 251 18.77 -0.15 -0.72
C TYR A 251 18.76 -0.67 0.71
N ASP A 252 19.48 -1.78 0.99
CA ASP A 252 19.48 -2.45 2.31
C ASP A 252 18.06 -2.64 2.86
N SER A 253 17.21 -3.27 2.05
CA SER A 253 15.80 -3.46 2.34
C SER A 253 15.26 -4.75 1.73
N PHE A 254 14.28 -5.34 2.38
CA PHE A 254 13.39 -6.32 1.77
C PHE A 254 12.66 -5.73 0.56
N VAL A 255 12.06 -6.60 -0.27
CA VAL A 255 11.10 -6.22 -1.30
C VAL A 255 9.82 -7.02 -1.13
N ILE A 256 8.68 -6.35 -1.23
CA ILE A 256 7.41 -6.99 -1.48
C ILE A 256 7.08 -6.77 -2.96
N SER A 257 6.92 -7.87 -3.71
CA SER A 257 6.57 -7.84 -5.12
C SER A 257 5.16 -8.37 -5.31
N MET A 258 4.28 -7.56 -5.89
CA MET A 258 2.90 -7.90 -6.22
C MET A 258 2.80 -8.15 -7.74
N CYS A 259 2.30 -9.31 -8.16
CA CYS A 259 2.06 -9.59 -9.57
C CYS A 259 0.72 -8.98 -10.00
N LEU A 260 0.79 -7.93 -10.82
CA LEU A 260 -0.38 -7.19 -11.30
C LEU A 260 -0.98 -7.86 -12.54
N GLU A 261 -0.12 -8.33 -13.45
CA GLU A 261 -0.51 -8.97 -14.72
C GLU A 261 0.50 -10.06 -15.09
N GLY A 262 0.05 -11.10 -15.78
CA GLY A 262 0.91 -12.15 -16.32
C GLY A 262 1.37 -13.19 -15.31
N THR A 263 2.49 -13.81 -15.62
CA THR A 263 3.12 -14.87 -14.81
C THR A 263 4.63 -14.78 -14.97
N CYS A 264 5.38 -14.98 -13.89
CA CYS A 264 6.85 -15.05 -13.93
C CYS A 264 7.41 -16.06 -12.93
N ASN A 265 8.68 -16.39 -13.13
CA ASN A 265 9.51 -16.93 -12.05
C ASN A 265 10.34 -15.78 -11.44
N ILE A 266 10.51 -15.80 -10.13
CA ILE A 266 11.51 -15.02 -9.40
C ILE A 266 12.64 -15.98 -9.07
N ARG A 267 13.80 -15.85 -9.74
CA ARG A 267 14.95 -16.74 -9.60
C ARG A 267 16.08 -16.05 -8.86
N ILE A 268 16.57 -16.71 -7.81
CA ILE A 268 17.72 -16.22 -7.03
C ILE A 268 19.00 -16.75 -7.66
N ARG A 269 19.84 -15.84 -8.16
CA ARG A 269 21.08 -16.21 -8.87
C ARG A 269 22.08 -16.99 -8.04
N GLU A 270 22.20 -16.64 -6.73
CA GLU A 270 23.20 -17.27 -5.85
C GLU A 270 22.87 -18.73 -5.52
N THR A 271 21.61 -19.12 -5.48
CA THR A 271 21.15 -20.44 -5.02
C THR A 271 20.42 -21.24 -6.10
N ASP A 272 20.16 -20.62 -7.25
CA ASP A 272 19.33 -21.15 -8.34
C ASP A 272 17.91 -21.55 -7.90
N SER A 273 17.49 -21.12 -6.68
CA SER A 273 16.13 -21.33 -6.21
C SER A 273 15.16 -20.38 -6.92
N SER A 274 13.97 -20.86 -7.26
CA SER A 274 12.95 -20.05 -7.88
C SER A 274 11.58 -20.29 -7.30
N ILE A 275 10.73 -19.27 -7.39
CA ILE A 275 9.29 -19.36 -7.13
C ILE A 275 8.56 -18.90 -8.37
N ARG A 276 7.34 -19.41 -8.57
CA ARG A 276 6.42 -18.92 -9.61
C ARG A 276 5.40 -17.98 -8.99
N MET A 277 5.15 -16.85 -9.65
CA MET A 277 4.10 -15.89 -9.32
C MET A 277 3.16 -15.69 -10.50
N ARG A 278 1.87 -15.49 -10.20
CA ARG A 278 0.81 -15.17 -11.16
C ARG A 278 0.10 -13.90 -10.76
N ALA A 279 -0.62 -13.30 -11.69
CA ALA A 279 -1.47 -12.14 -11.39
C ALA A 279 -2.37 -12.38 -10.18
N GLY A 280 -2.33 -11.44 -9.22
CA GLY A 280 -3.03 -11.51 -7.93
C GLY A 280 -2.22 -12.16 -6.80
N GLU A 281 -1.03 -12.71 -7.07
CA GLU A 281 -0.13 -13.24 -6.04
C GLU A 281 0.92 -12.21 -5.64
N SER A 282 1.50 -12.38 -4.45
CA SER A 282 2.59 -11.54 -3.94
C SER A 282 3.66 -12.40 -3.30
N CYS A 283 4.90 -11.92 -3.32
CA CYS A 283 5.98 -12.53 -2.58
C CYS A 283 6.74 -11.51 -1.71
N PHE A 284 7.36 -12.02 -0.66
CA PHE A 284 8.30 -11.28 0.17
C PHE A 284 9.72 -11.77 -0.13
N ILE A 285 10.60 -10.85 -0.51
CA ILE A 285 12.01 -11.12 -0.81
C ILE A 285 12.85 -10.51 0.31
N PRO A 286 13.51 -11.32 1.18
CA PRO A 286 14.35 -10.81 2.25
C PRO A 286 15.50 -9.93 1.76
N ALA A 287 15.89 -8.93 2.56
CA ALA A 287 16.99 -8.00 2.24
C ALA A 287 18.32 -8.71 1.90
N ALA A 288 18.57 -9.88 2.50
CA ALA A 288 19.72 -10.71 2.19
C ALA A 288 19.75 -11.26 0.75
N ILE A 289 18.64 -11.12 0.00
CA ILE A 289 18.56 -11.44 -1.43
C ILE A 289 18.60 -10.14 -2.21
N ALA A 290 19.80 -9.65 -2.47
CA ALA A 290 19.97 -8.39 -3.18
C ALA A 290 19.91 -8.52 -4.70
N ASN A 291 20.14 -9.73 -5.24
CA ASN A 291 20.20 -9.99 -6.68
C ASN A 291 19.29 -11.15 -7.07
N TYR A 292 18.36 -10.88 -7.98
CA TYR A 292 17.45 -11.88 -8.52
C TYR A 292 17.00 -11.53 -9.93
N ASP A 293 16.46 -12.51 -10.64
CA ASP A 293 15.90 -12.37 -11.96
C ASP A 293 14.38 -12.50 -11.91
N ILE A 294 13.71 -11.65 -12.64
CA ILE A 294 12.29 -11.78 -12.99
C ILE A 294 12.28 -12.39 -14.39
N GLU A 295 11.76 -13.61 -14.51
CA GLU A 295 11.68 -14.37 -15.76
C GLU A 295 10.23 -14.46 -16.20
N PRO A 296 9.76 -13.59 -17.12
CA PRO A 296 8.39 -13.64 -17.63
C PRO A 296 8.07 -14.98 -18.30
N LEU A 297 6.83 -15.42 -18.14
CA LEU A 297 6.30 -16.63 -18.78
C LEU A 297 5.08 -16.26 -19.63
N ASN A 298 4.98 -16.85 -20.82
CA ASN A 298 3.79 -16.73 -21.68
C ASN A 298 3.37 -15.28 -22.04
N GLY A 299 4.32 -14.40 -22.37
CA GLY A 299 4.02 -13.13 -23.00
C GLY A 299 4.23 -11.87 -22.16
N GLY A 300 4.82 -12.00 -20.99
CA GLY A 300 5.19 -10.84 -20.18
C GLY A 300 4.62 -10.86 -18.76
N VAL A 301 5.13 -9.95 -17.93
CA VAL A 301 4.70 -9.78 -16.55
C VAL A 301 4.75 -8.31 -16.16
N LYS A 302 3.77 -7.89 -15.36
CA LYS A 302 3.78 -6.58 -14.70
C LYS A 302 3.79 -6.78 -13.19
N LEU A 303 4.81 -6.22 -12.53
CA LEU A 303 5.00 -6.29 -11.09
C LEU A 303 4.96 -4.90 -10.47
N LEU A 304 4.46 -4.81 -9.24
CA LEU A 304 4.60 -3.65 -8.36
C LEU A 304 5.52 -4.05 -7.20
N ASP A 305 6.75 -3.55 -7.22
CA ASP A 305 7.73 -3.72 -6.15
C ASP A 305 7.60 -2.59 -5.14
N SER A 306 7.54 -2.92 -3.85
CA SER A 306 7.57 -1.97 -2.75
C SER A 306 8.67 -2.31 -1.75
N PHE A 307 9.39 -1.30 -1.27
CA PHE A 307 10.52 -1.45 -0.35
C PHE A 307 10.79 -0.15 0.41
N ILE A 308 11.66 -0.19 1.41
CA ILE A 308 12.09 0.99 2.16
C ILE A 308 13.40 1.51 1.56
N ASN A 309 13.43 2.77 1.13
CA ASN A 309 14.66 3.41 0.70
C ASN A 309 15.38 4.04 1.90
N SER A 310 16.26 3.26 2.53
CA SER A 310 16.97 3.65 3.75
C SER A 310 17.95 4.82 3.55
N LYS A 311 18.35 5.12 2.31
CA LYS A 311 19.23 6.26 1.98
C LYS A 311 18.51 7.61 1.91
N LYS A 312 17.20 7.64 2.06
CA LYS A 312 16.45 8.89 2.15
C LYS A 312 16.62 9.53 3.52
N ARG A 313 16.98 10.80 3.45
CA ARG A 313 17.09 11.72 4.57
C ARG A 313 15.74 11.86 5.28
N SER A 314 15.77 12.16 6.57
CA SER A 314 14.58 12.47 7.36
C SER A 314 13.79 13.64 6.75
N LEU A 315 12.51 13.79 7.12
CA LEU A 315 11.69 14.96 6.73
C LEU A 315 12.40 16.30 7.02
N THR A 316 13.23 16.36 8.07
CA THR A 316 14.06 17.52 8.44
C THR A 316 15.03 17.93 7.33
N ASP A 317 15.59 16.96 6.59
CA ASP A 317 16.53 17.24 5.48
C ASP A 317 15.82 17.75 4.21
N MET A 318 14.52 17.54 4.06
CA MET A 318 13.74 18.08 2.96
C MET A 318 13.37 19.56 3.20
N VAL A 319 12.98 19.91 4.42
CA VAL A 319 12.59 21.29 4.77
C VAL A 319 13.77 22.26 4.63
N THR A 320 14.99 21.84 4.94
CA THR A 320 16.19 22.69 4.86
C THR A 320 16.55 23.08 3.41
N ARG A 321 16.12 22.33 2.40
CA ARG A 321 16.37 22.65 0.97
C ARG A 321 15.39 23.68 0.42
N PHE A 322 14.21 23.83 0.99
CA PHE A 322 13.24 24.86 0.56
C PHE A 322 13.49 26.23 1.20
N LEU A 323 14.35 26.30 2.22
CA LEU A 323 14.70 27.56 2.91
C LEU A 323 16.02 28.20 2.38
N HIS A 324 16.66 27.61 1.37
CA HIS A 324 17.90 28.10 0.76
C HIS A 324 17.83 28.23 -0.76
N ILE A 325 16.63 28.59 -1.29
CA ILE A 325 16.47 29.10 -2.66
C ILE A 325 15.83 30.48 -2.59
#